data_4649ae074d812baf871b8fc0f12a39a3
#
_entry.id   4649ae074d812baf871b8fc0f12a39a3
#
_cell.length_a   1.000
_cell.length_b   1.000
_cell.length_c   1.000
_cell.angle_alpha   90.00
_cell.angle_beta   90.00
_cell.angle_gamma   90.00
#
_symmetry.space_group_name_H-M   'P 1'
#
loop_
_entity.id
_entity.type
_entity.pdbx_description
1 polymer ?
#
loop_
_entity_poly.entity_id
_entity_poly.type
_entity_poly.pdbx_seq_one_letter_code
_entity_poly.pdbx_strand_id
1 'polypeptide(L)'
;MATHWASSSLDRSSPEALPWPVEHKYVHMLPKWVLGKPRHRASLDHIDLERSDPIEGPWPDLILTVGRRPSMVALWIRKQSGNRTRIVLVGKPSGHMMDFALVIASAENQMPPMGNFLPTTLPLMRISEADVVAQAASWQTRFAGLEKPLIAMLIGGKTNPFIMNRKVAEDLIAMAQ
;
A
#
# COMPACT_ATOMS: atom_id res chain seq x y z
N MET A 1 -8.14 9.32 2.13
CA MET A 1 -7.67 7.99 1.78
C MET A 1 -7.71 7.16 3.05
N ALA A 2 -8.60 6.21 3.14
CA ALA A 2 -8.64 5.27 4.27
C ALA A 2 -7.52 4.26 4.06
N THR A 3 -6.73 4.02 5.07
CA THR A 3 -5.67 3.02 5.02
C THR A 3 -6.07 1.90 5.96
N HIS A 4 -6.16 0.71 5.42
CA HIS A 4 -6.57 -0.48 6.16
C HIS A 4 -5.45 -0.95 7.10
N TRP A 5 -5.84 -1.28 8.29
CA TRP A 5 -5.05 -2.10 9.20
C TRP A 5 -5.40 -3.54 8.94
N ALA A 6 -4.52 -4.34 8.47
CA ALA A 6 -4.80 -5.69 8.01
C ALA A 6 -5.94 -5.78 6.97
N SER A 7 -5.67 -6.43 5.89
CA SER A 7 -6.46 -6.58 4.67
C SER A 7 -7.96 -6.80 4.89
N SER A 8 -8.73 -6.29 3.96
CA SER A 8 -10.16 -6.52 3.74
C SER A 8 -10.62 -7.92 4.13
N SER A 9 -11.86 -8.02 4.59
CA SER A 9 -12.58 -9.26 4.86
C SER A 9 -12.01 -10.44 4.07
N LEU A 10 -11.16 -11.23 4.71
CA LEU A 10 -10.95 -12.60 4.28
C LEU A 10 -12.32 -13.24 4.42
N ASP A 11 -12.92 -13.56 3.30
CA ASP A 11 -14.12 -14.39 3.25
C ASP A 11 -13.77 -15.64 4.06
N ARG A 12 -14.46 -15.84 5.19
CA ARG A 12 -14.24 -17.00 6.08
C ARG A 12 -14.54 -18.33 5.39
N SER A 13 -15.10 -18.30 4.18
CA SER A 13 -15.33 -19.46 3.32
C SER A 13 -14.13 -19.82 2.45
N SER A 14 -13.06 -19.01 2.41
CA SER A 14 -11.84 -19.33 1.66
C SER A 14 -11.03 -20.41 2.39
N PRO A 15 -10.49 -21.41 1.67
CA PRO A 15 -9.63 -22.44 2.25
C PRO A 15 -8.30 -21.89 2.82
N GLU A 16 -8.04 -20.60 2.67
CA GLU A 16 -6.87 -19.87 3.16
C GLU A 16 -7.15 -19.04 4.42
N ALA A 17 -8.23 -19.34 5.17
CA ALA A 17 -8.48 -18.65 6.42
C ALA A 17 -7.28 -18.82 7.37
N LEU A 18 -6.74 -17.71 7.86
CA LEU A 18 -5.63 -17.72 8.81
C LEU A 18 -6.07 -18.45 10.10
N PRO A 19 -5.21 -19.27 10.71
CA PRO A 19 -5.55 -20.04 11.91
C PRO A 19 -5.65 -19.17 13.18
N TRP A 20 -5.57 -17.87 13.08
CA TRP A 20 -5.66 -16.88 14.15
C TRP A 20 -6.66 -15.77 13.82
N PRO A 21 -7.26 -15.13 14.82
CA PRO A 21 -8.20 -14.03 14.61
C PRO A 21 -7.49 -12.82 13.99
N VAL A 22 -8.14 -12.21 13.00
CA VAL A 22 -7.68 -10.97 12.36
C VAL A 22 -8.71 -9.88 12.61
N GLU A 23 -8.27 -8.78 13.18
CA GLU A 23 -9.08 -7.58 13.37
C GLU A 23 -8.64 -6.51 12.38
N HIS A 24 -9.60 -5.83 11.79
CA HIS A 24 -9.38 -4.71 10.88
C HIS A 24 -9.67 -3.40 11.60
N LYS A 25 -8.75 -2.45 11.50
CA LYS A 25 -8.94 -1.07 11.94
C LYS A 25 -8.82 -0.12 10.78
N TYR A 26 -9.83 0.71 10.61
CA TYR A 26 -9.82 1.78 9.61
C TYR A 26 -9.30 3.06 10.23
N VAL A 27 -8.26 3.64 9.64
CA VAL A 27 -7.71 4.91 10.07
C VAL A 27 -7.78 5.95 8.95
N HIS A 28 -8.42 7.07 9.24
CA HIS A 28 -8.52 8.20 8.34
C HIS A 28 -7.29 9.09 8.48
N MET A 29 -6.46 9.15 7.43
CA MET A 29 -5.26 9.99 7.44
C MET A 29 -5.61 11.46 7.28
N LEU A 30 -5.17 12.31 8.19
CA LEU A 30 -5.28 13.75 8.05
C LEU A 30 -4.60 14.25 6.76
N PRO A 31 -5.05 15.35 6.15
CA PRO A 31 -4.37 15.95 5.02
C PRO A 31 -2.91 16.31 5.36
N LYS A 32 -2.00 16.16 4.40
CA LYS A 32 -0.56 16.40 4.63
C LYS A 32 -0.24 17.82 5.09
N TRP A 33 -1.06 18.79 4.72
CA TRP A 33 -0.88 20.20 5.11
C TRP A 33 -1.28 20.51 6.55
N VAL A 34 -2.12 19.65 7.18
CA VAL A 34 -2.46 19.76 8.60
C VAL A 34 -1.31 19.27 9.49
N LEU A 35 -0.51 18.33 8.96
CA LEU A 35 0.60 17.75 9.69
C LEU A 35 1.78 18.73 9.71
N GLY A 36 2.08 19.31 10.86
CA GLY A 36 3.36 19.96 11.11
C GLY A 36 4.55 19.01 10.91
N LYS A 37 5.76 19.54 11.00
CA LYS A 37 6.98 18.72 11.11
C LYS A 37 7.15 18.25 12.57
N PRO A 38 7.61 17.03 12.84
CA PRO A 38 8.14 16.02 11.92
C PRO A 38 7.11 14.93 11.58
N ARG A 39 6.94 14.67 10.27
CA ARG A 39 6.02 13.66 9.72
C ARG A 39 6.46 12.20 9.98
N HIS A 40 7.60 12.01 10.61
CA HIS A 40 8.21 10.69 10.88
C HIS A 40 8.13 10.32 12.36
N ARG A 41 7.33 11.03 13.14
CA ARG A 41 7.14 10.74 14.54
C ARG A 41 6.08 9.64 14.71
N ALA A 42 6.40 8.64 15.52
CA ALA A 42 5.42 7.63 15.93
C ALA A 42 4.39 8.27 16.87
N SER A 43 3.20 8.59 16.34
CA SER A 43 2.11 9.24 17.08
C SER A 43 0.77 9.02 16.38
N LEU A 44 -0.33 9.34 17.08
CA LEU A 44 -1.68 9.38 16.49
C LEU A 44 -1.99 10.72 15.77
N ASP A 45 -1.08 11.71 15.79
CA ASP A 45 -1.28 13.00 15.12
C ASP A 45 -1.46 12.88 13.59
N HIS A 46 -1.19 11.71 13.04
CA HIS A 46 -1.34 11.44 11.62
C HIS A 46 -2.77 11.15 11.18
N ILE A 47 -3.67 10.87 12.12
CA ILE A 47 -5.02 10.43 11.85
C ILE A 47 -6.07 11.37 12.44
N ASP A 48 -7.23 11.34 11.83
CA ASP A 48 -8.45 11.94 12.34
C ASP A 48 -9.09 10.92 13.30
N LEU A 49 -8.99 11.18 14.60
CA LEU A 49 -9.46 10.26 15.64
C LEU A 49 -10.99 10.11 15.65
N GLU A 50 -11.73 11.15 15.25
CA GLU A 50 -13.19 11.12 15.22
C GLU A 50 -13.72 10.24 14.07
N ARG A 51 -12.95 10.13 12.99
CA ARG A 51 -13.30 9.38 11.79
C ARG A 51 -12.59 8.02 11.70
N SER A 52 -11.74 7.70 12.64
CA SER A 52 -10.99 6.45 12.69
C SER A 52 -11.60 5.50 13.70
N ASP A 53 -11.37 4.21 13.51
CA ASP A 53 -11.70 3.22 14.53
C ASP A 53 -10.88 3.49 15.81
N PRO A 54 -11.43 3.18 16.98
CA PRO A 54 -10.72 3.32 18.25
C PRO A 54 -9.40 2.56 18.25
N ILE A 55 -8.33 3.25 18.67
CA ILE A 55 -6.99 2.67 18.78
C ILE A 55 -6.62 2.55 20.26
N GLU A 56 -7.08 1.47 20.85
CA GLU A 56 -6.92 1.16 22.28
C GLU A 56 -6.59 -0.31 22.48
N GLY A 57 -6.15 -0.65 23.68
CA GLY A 57 -5.85 -2.04 24.04
C GLY A 57 -7.11 -2.92 24.17
N PRO A 58 -6.94 -4.24 24.19
CA PRO A 58 -5.65 -4.95 24.21
C PRO A 58 -4.88 -4.84 22.90
N TRP A 59 -3.53 -4.68 23.03
CA TRP A 59 -2.67 -4.49 21.85
C TRP A 59 -2.42 -5.82 21.12
N PRO A 60 -2.46 -5.83 19.77
CA PRO A 60 -2.24 -7.04 18.99
C PRO A 60 -0.78 -7.51 19.07
N ASP A 61 -0.55 -8.80 18.83
CA ASP A 61 0.79 -9.36 18.74
C ASP A 61 1.49 -8.97 17.43
N LEU A 62 0.71 -8.81 16.34
CA LEU A 62 1.20 -8.48 15.01
C LEU A 62 0.32 -7.41 14.36
N ILE A 63 0.98 -6.43 13.74
CA ILE A 63 0.35 -5.45 12.86
C ILE A 63 0.91 -5.61 11.46
N LEU A 64 0.02 -5.76 10.47
CA LEU A 64 0.35 -5.59 9.07
C LEU A 64 -0.11 -4.21 8.63
N THR A 65 0.81 -3.38 8.13
CA THR A 65 0.51 -2.01 7.71
C THR A 65 1.09 -1.70 6.34
N VAL A 66 0.42 -0.81 5.60
CA VAL A 66 0.86 -0.39 4.26
C VAL A 66 1.08 1.11 4.24
N GLY A 67 2.26 1.51 3.78
CA GLY A 67 2.59 2.92 3.56
C GLY A 67 3.18 3.64 4.77
N ARG A 68 3.81 4.79 4.47
CA ARG A 68 4.67 5.52 5.42
C ARG A 68 3.94 6.12 6.62
N ARG A 69 2.76 6.68 6.41
CA ARG A 69 2.03 7.37 7.49
C ARG A 69 1.31 6.40 8.43
N PRO A 70 0.61 5.38 7.93
CA PRO A 70 0.05 4.34 8.80
C PRO A 70 1.12 3.62 9.62
N SER A 71 2.33 3.45 9.08
CA SER A 71 3.42 2.85 9.85
C SER A 71 3.82 3.66 11.08
N MET A 72 3.63 4.99 11.08
CA MET A 72 3.87 5.81 12.28
C MET A 72 2.85 5.52 13.39
N VAL A 73 1.60 5.26 13.01
CA VAL A 73 0.55 4.82 13.96
C VAL A 73 0.88 3.43 14.51
N ALA A 74 1.30 2.50 13.65
CA ALA A 74 1.73 1.17 14.08
C ALA A 74 2.91 1.23 15.07
N LEU A 75 3.89 2.08 14.81
CA LEU A 75 5.03 2.31 15.72
C LEU A 75 4.58 2.92 17.06
N TRP A 76 3.58 3.78 17.05
CA TRP A 76 2.99 4.30 18.29
C TRP A 76 2.35 3.15 19.09
N ILE A 77 1.56 2.29 18.47
CA ILE A 77 0.96 1.12 19.14
C ILE A 77 2.03 0.19 19.70
N ARG A 78 3.10 -0.07 18.94
CA ARG A 78 4.21 -0.87 19.43
C ARG A 78 4.79 -0.31 20.74
N LYS A 79 4.92 1.02 20.84
CA LYS A 79 5.32 1.66 22.09
C LYS A 79 4.31 1.46 23.22
N GLN A 80 3.01 1.62 22.95
CA GLN A 80 1.96 1.41 23.95
C GLN A 80 1.90 -0.03 24.45
N SER A 81 2.23 -0.99 23.61
CA SER A 81 2.30 -2.41 23.97
C SER A 81 3.57 -2.81 24.74
N GLY A 82 4.43 -1.85 25.11
CA GLY A 82 5.73 -2.15 25.71
C GLY A 82 6.69 -2.85 24.72
N ASN A 83 6.60 -2.52 23.45
CA ASN A 83 7.36 -3.10 22.33
C ASN A 83 7.07 -4.60 22.05
N ARG A 84 5.97 -5.15 22.56
CA ARG A 84 5.58 -6.54 22.30
C ARG A 84 5.01 -6.72 20.89
N THR A 85 4.21 -5.76 20.41
CA THR A 85 3.61 -5.77 19.08
C THR A 85 4.70 -5.78 18.01
N ARG A 86 4.68 -6.78 17.14
CA ARG A 86 5.54 -6.85 15.94
C ARG A 86 4.83 -6.13 14.79
N ILE A 87 5.63 -5.53 13.89
CA ILE A 87 5.07 -4.78 12.75
C ILE A 87 5.66 -5.32 11.46
N VAL A 88 4.80 -5.72 10.54
CA VAL A 88 5.15 -5.97 9.14
C VAL A 88 4.70 -4.77 8.32
N LEU A 89 5.65 -4.13 7.64
CA LEU A 89 5.39 -3.00 6.77
C LEU A 89 5.47 -3.42 5.31
N VAL A 90 4.42 -3.14 4.55
CA VAL A 90 4.45 -3.22 3.08
C VAL A 90 4.73 -1.84 2.50
N GLY A 91 5.85 -1.72 1.80
CA GLY A 91 6.35 -0.49 1.20
C GLY A 91 7.59 0.07 1.90
N LYS A 92 8.13 1.17 1.34
CA LYS A 92 9.35 1.82 1.84
C LYS A 92 9.09 2.58 3.13
N PRO A 93 9.78 2.28 4.24
CA PRO A 93 9.66 3.04 5.48
C PRO A 93 10.24 4.46 5.35
N SER A 94 9.77 5.35 6.21
CA SER A 94 10.31 6.71 6.35
C SER A 94 11.15 6.82 7.63
N GLY A 95 12.28 6.15 7.69
CA GLY A 95 13.04 5.97 8.93
C GLY A 95 12.54 4.78 9.75
N HIS A 96 13.03 4.63 10.95
CA HIS A 96 12.64 3.55 11.88
C HIS A 96 12.83 2.13 11.33
N MET A 97 13.80 1.94 10.44
CA MET A 97 13.99 0.69 9.69
C MET A 97 14.10 -0.54 10.59
N MET A 98 14.75 -0.40 11.73
CA MET A 98 14.99 -1.50 12.69
C MET A 98 13.82 -1.74 13.65
N ASP A 99 12.82 -0.85 13.66
CA ASP A 99 11.63 -1.02 14.51
C ASP A 99 10.57 -1.93 13.90
N PHE A 100 10.71 -2.24 12.60
CA PHE A 100 9.84 -3.20 11.91
C PHE A 100 10.40 -4.62 12.05
N ALA A 101 9.55 -5.58 12.34
CA ALA A 101 9.90 -6.99 12.36
C ALA A 101 10.20 -7.51 10.94
N LEU A 102 9.47 -6.97 9.95
CA LEU A 102 9.68 -7.26 8.53
C LEU A 102 9.25 -6.05 7.69
N VAL A 103 10.03 -5.73 6.68
CA VAL A 103 9.69 -4.78 5.63
C VAL A 103 9.61 -5.55 4.31
N ILE A 104 8.45 -5.47 3.64
CA ILE A 104 8.23 -6.07 2.32
C ILE A 104 8.12 -4.94 1.31
N ALA A 105 9.02 -4.86 0.35
CA ALA A 105 8.96 -3.82 -0.66
C ALA A 105 9.47 -4.32 -2.01
N SER A 106 8.88 -3.81 -3.07
CA SER A 106 9.26 -4.13 -4.44
C SER A 106 10.58 -3.45 -4.84
N ALA A 107 11.22 -4.01 -5.86
CA ALA A 107 12.56 -3.60 -6.33
C ALA A 107 12.65 -2.10 -6.66
N GLU A 108 11.57 -1.49 -7.13
CA GLU A 108 11.51 -0.04 -7.43
C GLU A 108 11.77 0.85 -6.21
N ASN A 109 11.60 0.34 -5.01
CA ASN A 109 11.85 1.10 -3.78
C ASN A 109 13.34 1.27 -3.46
N GLN A 110 14.22 0.54 -4.14
CA GLN A 110 15.67 0.63 -4.01
C GLN A 110 16.12 0.61 -2.54
N MET A 111 15.66 -0.40 -1.80
CA MET A 111 16.00 -0.56 -0.40
C MET A 111 17.38 -1.21 -0.25
N PRO A 112 18.19 -0.77 0.72
CA PRO A 112 19.44 -1.44 1.02
C PRO A 112 19.16 -2.86 1.57
N PRO A 113 20.08 -3.82 1.38
CA PRO A 113 19.95 -5.14 1.98
C PRO A 113 19.99 -5.03 3.51
N MET A 114 19.01 -5.64 4.16
CA MET A 114 18.88 -5.67 5.63
C MET A 114 18.28 -7.00 6.06
N GLY A 115 18.59 -7.43 7.29
CA GLY A 115 18.14 -8.72 7.81
C GLY A 115 16.61 -8.84 7.99
N ASN A 116 15.91 -7.71 8.08
CA ASN A 116 14.46 -7.63 8.20
C ASN A 116 13.77 -7.14 6.90
N PHE A 117 14.41 -7.26 5.75
CA PHE A 117 13.86 -6.84 4.46
C PHE A 117 13.61 -8.04 3.54
N LEU A 118 12.39 -8.14 3.04
CA LEU A 118 11.97 -9.08 2.02
C LEU A 118 11.71 -8.34 0.70
N PRO A 119 12.62 -8.44 -0.28
CA PRO A 119 12.39 -7.87 -1.60
C PRO A 119 11.36 -8.68 -2.38
N THR A 120 10.49 -7.99 -3.11
CA THR A 120 9.61 -8.58 -4.11
C THR A 120 9.93 -8.00 -5.49
N THR A 121 9.78 -8.80 -6.53
CA THR A 121 10.01 -8.33 -7.91
C THR A 121 9.00 -7.27 -8.31
N LEU A 122 7.73 -7.46 -7.92
CA LEU A 122 6.61 -6.57 -8.20
C LEU A 122 5.93 -6.13 -6.90
N PRO A 123 5.20 -5.02 -6.91
CA PRO A 123 4.31 -4.66 -5.82
C PRO A 123 3.33 -5.79 -5.51
N LEU A 124 2.98 -5.96 -4.23
CA LEU A 124 1.95 -6.93 -3.84
C LEU A 124 0.60 -6.50 -4.39
N MET A 125 0.07 -7.27 -5.33
CA MET A 125 -1.21 -7.04 -5.98
C MET A 125 -2.04 -8.32 -5.94
N ARG A 126 -3.35 -8.17 -5.78
CA ARG A 126 -4.28 -9.29 -5.87
C ARG A 126 -4.76 -9.41 -7.33
N ILE A 127 -3.95 -10.04 -8.16
CA ILE A 127 -4.29 -10.34 -9.55
C ILE A 127 -4.11 -11.83 -9.73
N SER A 128 -5.17 -12.54 -10.10
CA SER A 128 -5.12 -13.95 -10.48
C SER A 128 -5.08 -14.09 -12.01
N GLU A 129 -4.45 -15.15 -12.49
CA GLU A 129 -4.45 -15.46 -13.93
C GLU A 129 -5.88 -15.64 -14.46
N ALA A 130 -6.76 -16.25 -13.68
CA ALA A 130 -8.16 -16.43 -14.02
C ALA A 130 -8.89 -15.09 -14.23
N ASP A 131 -8.63 -14.09 -13.37
CA ASP A 131 -9.20 -12.75 -13.53
C ASP A 131 -8.68 -12.06 -14.80
N VAL A 132 -7.40 -12.21 -15.11
CA VAL A 132 -6.79 -11.67 -16.33
C VAL A 132 -7.43 -12.29 -17.56
N VAL A 133 -7.59 -13.61 -17.61
CA VAL A 133 -8.23 -14.34 -18.73
C VAL A 133 -9.68 -13.90 -18.89
N ALA A 134 -10.45 -13.83 -17.81
CA ALA A 134 -11.83 -13.39 -17.85
C ALA A 134 -11.98 -11.95 -18.37
N GLN A 135 -11.14 -11.05 -17.90
CA GLN A 135 -11.11 -9.66 -18.37
C GLN A 135 -10.68 -9.58 -19.85
N ALA A 136 -9.64 -10.31 -20.25
CA ALA A 136 -9.20 -10.35 -21.65
C ALA A 136 -10.34 -10.76 -22.59
N ALA A 137 -11.11 -11.78 -22.23
CA ALA A 137 -12.27 -12.22 -23.01
C ALA A 137 -13.33 -11.11 -23.16
N SER A 138 -13.62 -10.37 -22.09
CA SER A 138 -14.58 -9.26 -22.12
C SER A 138 -14.16 -8.08 -23.00
N TRP A 139 -12.85 -7.89 -23.20
CA TRP A 139 -12.28 -6.80 -24.00
C TRP A 139 -12.06 -7.15 -25.46
N GLN A 140 -12.09 -8.43 -25.84
CA GLN A 140 -11.85 -8.88 -27.22
C GLN A 140 -12.72 -8.14 -28.26
N THR A 141 -14.01 -8.00 -27.98
CA THR A 141 -14.94 -7.32 -28.89
C THR A 141 -14.57 -5.84 -29.11
N ARG A 142 -14.06 -5.17 -28.06
CA ARG A 142 -13.67 -3.76 -28.16
C ARG A 142 -12.42 -3.55 -28.99
N PHE A 143 -11.53 -4.54 -29.05
CA PHE A 143 -10.26 -4.47 -29.77
C PHE A 143 -10.30 -5.16 -31.12
N ALA A 144 -11.40 -5.86 -31.46
CA ALA A 144 -11.50 -6.66 -32.68
C ALA A 144 -11.36 -5.85 -34.00
N GLY A 145 -11.74 -4.56 -33.94
CA GLY A 145 -11.65 -3.66 -35.11
C GLY A 145 -10.33 -2.87 -35.23
N LEU A 146 -9.38 -3.09 -34.33
CA LEU A 146 -8.09 -2.40 -34.37
C LEU A 146 -7.09 -3.15 -35.23
N GLU A 147 -6.28 -2.40 -35.99
CA GLU A 147 -5.16 -2.95 -36.75
C GLU A 147 -4.11 -3.57 -35.84
N LYS A 148 -3.45 -4.63 -36.33
CA LYS A 148 -2.41 -5.35 -35.59
C LYS A 148 -1.03 -5.06 -36.17
N PRO A 149 0.02 -5.04 -35.32
CA PRO A 149 0.03 -5.40 -33.90
C PRO A 149 -0.59 -4.32 -33.01
N LEU A 150 -1.25 -4.73 -31.91
CA LEU A 150 -1.76 -3.80 -30.91
C LEU A 150 -0.61 -3.32 -30.03
N ILE A 151 -0.45 -2.00 -29.92
CA ILE A 151 0.51 -1.36 -29.03
C ILE A 151 -0.29 -0.70 -27.88
N ALA A 152 0.00 -1.09 -26.66
CA ALA A 152 -0.61 -0.50 -25.48
C ALA A 152 0.34 0.51 -24.85
N MET A 153 -0.11 1.76 -24.71
CA MET A 153 0.60 2.79 -23.93
C MET A 153 -0.07 2.95 -22.58
N LEU A 154 0.67 2.68 -21.50
CA LEU A 154 0.22 2.86 -20.11
C LEU A 154 0.68 4.23 -19.61
N ILE A 155 -0.25 5.17 -19.47
CA ILE A 155 0.02 6.52 -19.00
C ILE A 155 -0.38 6.63 -17.54
N GLY A 156 0.59 6.87 -16.66
CA GLY A 156 0.38 7.07 -15.23
C GLY A 156 -0.15 8.46 -14.91
N GLY A 157 -0.73 8.60 -13.71
CA GLY A 157 -1.15 9.91 -13.20
C GLY A 157 0.02 10.73 -12.63
N LYS A 158 -0.30 11.95 -12.17
CA LYS A 158 0.66 12.84 -11.51
C LYS A 158 1.24 12.20 -10.25
N THR A 159 2.58 12.10 -10.17
CA THR A 159 3.30 11.66 -8.98
C THR A 159 4.58 12.46 -8.79
N ASN A 160 4.85 12.93 -7.56
CA ASN A 160 6.07 13.69 -7.29
C ASN A 160 7.34 12.83 -7.49
N PRO A 161 8.40 13.37 -8.14
CA PRO A 161 8.54 14.76 -8.63
C PRO A 161 7.98 15.00 -10.05
N PHE A 162 7.39 14.00 -10.69
CA PHE A 162 6.95 14.06 -12.08
C PHE A 162 5.64 14.82 -12.25
N ILE A 163 5.57 15.60 -13.34
CA ILE A 163 4.38 16.35 -13.71
C ILE A 163 3.73 15.65 -14.91
N MET A 164 2.45 15.25 -14.75
CA MET A 164 1.62 14.83 -15.86
C MET A 164 0.62 15.96 -16.14
N ASN A 165 0.83 16.68 -17.23
CA ASN A 165 -0.08 17.72 -17.73
C ASN A 165 -0.50 17.38 -19.17
N ARG A 166 -1.39 18.19 -19.73
CA ARG A 166 -1.90 18.00 -21.08
C ARG A 166 -0.78 17.94 -22.15
N LYS A 167 0.20 18.84 -22.05
CA LYS A 167 1.32 18.88 -22.98
C LYS A 167 2.13 17.58 -22.95
N VAL A 168 2.47 17.07 -21.76
CA VAL A 168 3.21 15.79 -21.62
C VAL A 168 2.41 14.64 -22.21
N ALA A 169 1.09 14.62 -22.02
CA ALA A 169 0.24 13.58 -22.60
C ALA A 169 0.20 13.66 -24.15
N GLU A 170 0.10 14.86 -24.70
CA GLU A 170 0.14 15.11 -26.15
C GLU A 170 1.49 14.69 -26.75
N ASP A 171 2.61 15.05 -26.09
CA ASP A 171 3.96 14.67 -26.51
C ASP A 171 4.12 13.12 -26.52
N LEU A 172 3.63 12.43 -25.49
CA LEU A 172 3.68 10.97 -25.41
C LEU A 172 2.84 10.29 -26.50
N ILE A 173 1.66 10.83 -26.80
CA ILE A 173 0.81 10.31 -27.90
C ILE A 173 1.50 10.49 -29.24
N ALA A 174 2.12 11.65 -29.49
CA ALA A 174 2.86 11.91 -30.72
C ALA A 174 4.07 10.97 -30.88
N MET A 175 4.72 10.55 -29.80
CA MET A 175 5.81 9.58 -29.84
C MET A 175 5.36 8.14 -30.14
N ALA A 176 4.09 7.84 -29.97
CA ALA A 176 3.53 6.50 -30.20
C ALA A 176 2.94 6.29 -31.60
N GLN A 177 2.87 7.36 -32.40
CA GLN A 177 2.46 7.33 -33.82
C GLN A 177 3.65 7.09 -34.73
#